data_0b448c6fe8f63c61d55593bf97b64e93
#
_entry.id   0b448c6fe8f63c61d55593bf97b64e93
#
_cell.length_a   1.000
_cell.length_b   1.000
_cell.length_c   1.000
_cell.angle_alpha   90.00
_cell.angle_beta   90.00
_cell.angle_gamma   90.00
#
_symmetry.space_group_name_H-M   'P 1'
#
loop_
_entity.id
_entity.type
_entity.pdbx_description
1 polymer ?
#
loop_
_entity_poly.entity_id
_entity_poly.type
_entity_poly.pdbx_seq_one_letter_code
_entity_poly.pdbx_strand_id
1 'polypeptide(L)'
;MAKIQPRMQSEERGDGLREKMIAVNRVTKVVKGGRVLGFAALTVVGDGDGGIGMGKGKAREVPVAVQKAMEEARRTLFKVKLKNGTLHHTVIGRHGAAKVLMQPASEGTGIIAGGPMRAVFDVMGVRNVLAKCFGSTNPYNVVRATLHGLKAMSTPGEIAARRGKTVEEITG
;
A
#
# COMPACT_ATOMS: atom_id res chain seq x y z
N MET A 1 23.64 -2.62 15.54
CA MET A 1 23.35 -1.65 14.47
C MET A 1 21.93 -1.17 14.63
N ALA A 2 21.73 0.08 15.04
CA ALA A 2 20.42 0.66 15.29
C ALA A 2 19.67 0.87 13.96
N LYS A 3 18.50 0.22 13.81
CA LYS A 3 17.54 0.53 12.73
C LYS A 3 16.96 1.90 13.03
N ILE A 4 17.42 2.91 12.32
CA ILE A 4 16.74 4.21 12.28
C ILE A 4 15.39 3.96 11.60
N GLN A 5 14.32 3.89 12.38
CA GLN A 5 12.97 3.93 11.83
C GLN A 5 12.64 5.41 11.58
N PRO A 6 12.59 5.87 10.35
CA PRO A 6 12.13 7.21 10.06
C PRO A 6 10.66 7.29 10.49
N ARG A 7 10.34 8.28 11.32
CA ARG A 7 8.97 8.60 11.72
C ARG A 7 8.16 8.84 10.44
N MET A 8 7.12 8.04 10.24
CA MET A 8 6.24 8.15 9.07
C MET A 8 5.57 9.53 9.09
N GLN A 9 6.08 10.46 8.31
CA GLN A 9 5.45 11.76 8.07
C GLN A 9 4.59 11.64 6.82
N SER A 10 3.31 11.95 6.93
CA SER A 10 2.42 12.17 5.80
C SER A 10 2.59 13.64 5.39
N GLU A 11 3.16 13.91 4.24
CA GLU A 11 3.19 15.24 3.64
C GLU A 11 2.01 15.36 2.68
N GLU A 12 1.13 16.33 2.94
CA GLU A 12 0.12 16.76 1.98
C GLU A 12 0.76 17.85 1.10
N ARG A 13 0.96 17.54 -0.17
CA ARG A 13 1.33 18.55 -1.19
C ARG A 13 0.05 19.02 -1.90
N GLY A 14 0.07 20.24 -2.45
CA GLY A 14 -1.06 20.95 -3.02
C GLY A 14 -1.90 20.26 -4.11
N ASP A 15 -1.57 19.02 -4.49
CA ASP A 15 -2.31 18.20 -5.47
C ASP A 15 -3.39 17.31 -4.82
N GLY A 16 -3.67 17.47 -3.51
CA GLY A 16 -4.61 16.62 -2.77
C GLY A 16 -4.14 15.17 -2.57
N LEU A 17 -2.92 14.84 -2.99
CA LEU A 17 -2.33 13.51 -2.82
C LEU A 17 -1.58 13.42 -1.49
N ARG A 18 -1.86 12.36 -0.76
CA ARG A 18 -1.15 11.99 0.47
C ARG A 18 0.00 11.07 0.13
N GLU A 19 1.18 11.43 0.58
CA GLU A 19 2.40 10.68 0.32
C GLU A 19 2.93 10.09 1.64
N LYS A 20 3.38 8.84 1.61
CA LYS A 20 3.96 8.19 2.79
C LYS A 20 5.14 7.33 2.42
N MET A 21 6.27 7.61 3.05
CA MET A 21 7.48 6.79 2.93
C MET A 21 7.36 5.58 3.86
N ILE A 22 7.59 4.38 3.33
CA ILE A 22 7.50 3.12 4.07
C ILE A 22 8.88 2.67 4.55
N ALA A 23 9.87 2.68 3.67
CA ALA A 23 11.21 2.21 4.00
C ALA A 23 12.26 2.88 3.12
N VAL A 24 13.43 3.12 3.71
CA VAL A 24 14.66 3.48 3.01
C VAL A 24 15.74 2.48 3.41
N ASN A 25 16.30 1.80 2.43
CA ASN A 25 17.35 0.81 2.63
C ASN A 25 18.65 1.27 1.95
N ARG A 26 19.78 1.13 2.64
CA ARG A 26 21.10 1.31 2.02
C ARG A 26 21.42 0.08 1.17
N VAL A 27 21.74 0.31 -0.10
CA VAL A 27 22.07 -0.74 -1.06
C VAL A 27 23.47 -0.53 -1.61
N THR A 28 24.10 -1.60 -2.07
CA THR A 28 25.48 -1.57 -2.57
C THR A 28 25.54 -2.27 -3.91
N LYS A 29 26.22 -1.64 -4.87
CA LYS A 29 26.65 -2.27 -6.12
C LYS A 29 28.14 -2.56 -6.04
N VAL A 30 28.52 -3.83 -6.15
CA VAL A 30 29.92 -4.24 -6.20
C VAL A 30 30.44 -4.09 -7.63
N VAL A 31 31.57 -3.41 -7.79
CA VAL A 31 32.25 -3.16 -9.07
C VAL A 31 33.71 -3.55 -8.96
N LYS A 32 34.43 -3.65 -10.11
CA LYS A 32 35.89 -3.78 -10.12
C LYS A 32 36.49 -2.58 -9.38
N GLY A 33 37.20 -2.70 -8.38
CA GLY A 33 37.77 -1.60 -7.56
C GLY A 33 36.96 -1.20 -6.33
N GLY A 34 35.84 -1.86 -6.00
CA GLY A 34 35.16 -1.62 -4.72
C GLY A 34 33.65 -1.67 -4.72
N ARG A 35 33.06 -0.87 -3.84
CA ARG A 35 31.61 -0.86 -3.61
C ARG A 35 31.04 0.53 -3.85
N VAL A 36 30.05 0.65 -4.71
CA VAL A 36 29.27 1.88 -4.90
C VAL A 36 28.02 1.81 -4.03
N LEU A 37 27.94 2.72 -3.06
CA LEU A 37 26.82 2.83 -2.13
C LEU A 37 25.68 3.64 -2.75
N GLY A 38 24.44 3.31 -2.36
CA GLY A 38 23.25 4.04 -2.72
C GLY A 38 22.10 3.75 -1.75
N PHE A 39 20.94 4.33 -2.02
CA PHE A 39 19.74 4.17 -1.23
C PHE A 39 18.59 3.70 -2.12
N ALA A 40 17.73 2.84 -1.57
CA ALA A 40 16.49 2.41 -2.18
C ALA A 40 15.33 2.86 -1.28
N ALA A 41 14.47 3.72 -1.80
CA ALA A 41 13.25 4.17 -1.12
C ALA A 41 12.04 3.40 -1.64
N LEU A 42 11.09 3.13 -0.74
CA LEU A 42 9.77 2.59 -1.02
C LEU A 42 8.73 3.58 -0.50
N THR A 43 7.87 4.06 -1.39
CA THR A 43 6.82 5.03 -1.07
C THR A 43 5.47 4.57 -1.58
N VAL A 44 4.41 5.06 -0.95
CA VAL A 44 3.03 4.95 -1.41
C VAL A 44 2.41 6.33 -1.49
N VAL A 45 1.55 6.51 -2.47
CA VAL A 45 0.81 7.75 -2.73
C VAL A 45 -0.66 7.41 -2.90
N GLY A 46 -1.55 8.20 -2.33
CA GLY A 46 -2.99 8.00 -2.45
C GLY A 46 -3.76 9.32 -2.40
N ASP A 47 -5.00 9.30 -2.86
CA ASP A 47 -5.90 10.46 -2.92
C ASP A 47 -6.82 10.61 -1.70
N GLY A 48 -6.75 9.66 -0.76
CA GLY A 48 -7.67 9.63 0.38
C GLY A 48 -9.10 9.18 0.06
N ASP A 49 -9.40 8.84 -1.20
CA ASP A 49 -10.71 8.37 -1.69
C ASP A 49 -10.58 7.07 -2.52
N GLY A 50 -9.80 6.13 -2.02
CA GLY A 50 -9.60 4.82 -2.63
C GLY A 50 -8.49 4.76 -3.67
N GLY A 51 -7.90 5.86 -4.10
CA GLY A 51 -6.75 5.87 -4.98
C GLY A 51 -5.48 5.48 -4.25
N ILE A 52 -4.67 4.64 -4.87
CA ILE A 52 -3.40 4.14 -4.31
C ILE A 52 -2.41 3.79 -5.39
N GLY A 53 -1.17 4.24 -5.20
CA GLY A 53 -0.02 3.88 -6.03
C GLY A 53 1.20 3.53 -5.17
N MET A 54 2.09 2.72 -5.71
CA MET A 54 3.32 2.34 -5.07
C MET A 54 4.50 2.59 -6.00
N GLY A 55 5.56 3.17 -5.46
CA GLY A 55 6.79 3.37 -6.20
C GLY A 55 8.04 2.99 -5.41
N LYS A 56 9.09 2.67 -6.15
CA LYS A 56 10.44 2.44 -5.61
C LYS A 56 11.45 3.28 -6.39
N GLY A 57 12.29 4.01 -5.67
CA GLY A 57 13.37 4.80 -6.26
C GLY A 57 14.72 4.35 -5.75
N LYS A 58 15.74 4.42 -6.62
CA LYS A 58 17.14 4.22 -6.23
C LYS A 58 17.97 5.41 -6.65
N ALA A 59 18.81 5.91 -5.75
CA ALA A 59 19.77 6.99 -6.00
C ALA A 59 20.96 6.91 -5.06
N ARG A 60 21.96 7.76 -5.29
CA ARG A 60 23.10 7.91 -4.36
C ARG A 60 22.71 8.64 -3.08
N GLU A 61 21.73 9.53 -3.18
CA GLU A 61 21.19 10.34 -2.07
C GLU A 61 19.76 9.94 -1.74
N VAL A 62 19.39 10.05 -0.47
CA VAL A 62 18.05 9.67 0.02
C VAL A 62 16.94 10.56 -0.58
N PRO A 63 17.05 11.92 -0.60
CA PRO A 63 15.99 12.76 -1.16
C PRO A 63 15.68 12.43 -2.62
N VAL A 64 16.71 12.24 -3.43
CA VAL A 64 16.56 11.88 -4.85
C VAL A 64 15.93 10.49 -5.04
N ALA A 65 16.27 9.52 -4.16
CA ALA A 65 15.65 8.20 -4.19
C ALA A 65 14.16 8.27 -3.84
N VAL A 66 13.79 9.08 -2.84
CA VAL A 66 12.39 9.28 -2.41
C VAL A 66 11.59 9.99 -3.52
N GLN A 67 12.13 11.06 -4.11
CA GLN A 67 11.47 11.76 -5.20
C GLN A 67 11.17 10.83 -6.38
N LYS A 68 12.13 10.03 -6.83
CA LYS A 68 11.92 9.02 -7.89
C LYS A 68 10.86 7.98 -7.52
N ALA A 69 10.84 7.55 -6.26
CA ALA A 69 9.82 6.62 -5.78
C ALA A 69 8.42 7.25 -5.80
N MET A 70 8.27 8.50 -5.40
CA MET A 70 7.01 9.24 -5.46
C MET A 70 6.50 9.41 -6.89
N GLU A 71 7.37 9.78 -7.83
CA GLU A 71 7.02 9.89 -9.25
C GLU A 71 6.54 8.55 -9.83
N GLU A 72 7.21 7.44 -9.50
CA GLU A 72 6.77 6.09 -9.91
C GLU A 72 5.41 5.74 -9.29
N ALA A 73 5.20 6.06 -8.00
CA ALA A 73 3.94 5.81 -7.32
C ALA A 73 2.76 6.56 -7.94
N ARG A 74 2.94 7.82 -8.33
CA ARG A 74 1.94 8.63 -9.03
C ARG A 74 1.56 8.04 -10.39
N ARG A 75 2.53 7.50 -11.14
CA ARG A 75 2.27 6.85 -12.44
C ARG A 75 1.50 5.52 -12.33
N THR A 76 1.65 4.83 -11.21
CA THR A 76 1.02 3.51 -10.97
C THR A 76 -0.28 3.59 -10.18
N LEU A 77 -0.83 4.79 -10.02
CA LEU A 77 -2.02 5.05 -9.24
C LEU A 77 -3.24 4.34 -9.85
N PHE A 78 -4.00 3.63 -9.03
CA PHE A 78 -5.27 3.01 -9.42
C PHE A 78 -6.30 3.20 -8.31
N LYS A 79 -7.58 3.17 -8.66
CA LYS A 79 -8.67 3.41 -7.72
C LYS A 79 -9.31 2.10 -7.29
N VAL A 80 -9.54 1.96 -5.98
CA VAL A 80 -10.26 0.87 -5.33
C VAL A 80 -11.56 1.43 -4.77
N LYS A 81 -12.67 0.77 -5.03
CA LYS A 81 -13.96 1.18 -4.46
C LYS A 81 -14.01 0.75 -2.98
N LEU A 82 -14.28 1.69 -2.10
CA LEU A 82 -14.45 1.47 -0.65
C LEU A 82 -15.94 1.52 -0.28
N LYS A 83 -16.30 0.88 0.83
CA LYS A 83 -17.65 0.93 1.41
C LYS A 83 -17.57 1.66 2.75
N ASN A 84 -18.06 2.90 2.82
CA ASN A 84 -18.09 3.69 4.07
C ASN A 84 -16.74 3.75 4.83
N GLY A 85 -15.64 3.89 4.09
CA GLY A 85 -14.29 3.94 4.69
C GLY A 85 -13.74 2.58 5.15
N THR A 86 -14.34 1.45 4.72
CA THR A 86 -13.84 0.10 4.94
C THR A 86 -13.85 -0.73 3.65
N LEU A 87 -13.40 -1.99 3.73
CA LEU A 87 -13.39 -2.94 2.62
C LEU A 87 -14.77 -3.55 2.42
N HIS A 88 -15.09 -4.03 1.20
CA HIS A 88 -16.34 -4.70 0.90
C HIS A 88 -16.45 -6.10 1.52
N HIS A 89 -15.35 -6.85 1.52
CA HIS A 89 -15.30 -8.22 2.04
C HIS A 89 -13.86 -8.58 2.46
N THR A 90 -13.72 -9.70 3.14
CA THR A 90 -12.40 -10.26 3.48
C THR A 90 -11.64 -10.64 2.23
N VAL A 91 -10.38 -10.20 2.14
CA VAL A 91 -9.50 -10.44 1.00
C VAL A 91 -8.15 -10.97 1.46
N ILE A 92 -7.59 -11.91 0.70
CA ILE A 92 -6.24 -12.40 0.90
C ILE A 92 -5.39 -12.02 -0.32
N GLY A 93 -4.44 -11.13 -0.11
CA GLY A 93 -3.44 -10.78 -1.12
C GLY A 93 -2.16 -11.61 -0.95
N ARG A 94 -1.49 -11.93 -2.07
CA ARG A 94 -0.21 -12.66 -2.06
C ARG A 94 0.78 -12.02 -3.01
N HIS A 95 2.04 -11.96 -2.58
CA HIS A 95 3.17 -11.59 -3.44
C HIS A 95 4.47 -12.17 -2.88
N GLY A 96 5.17 -12.96 -3.70
CA GLY A 96 6.30 -13.75 -3.21
C GLY A 96 5.90 -14.60 -2.01
N ALA A 97 6.70 -14.57 -0.94
CA ALA A 97 6.43 -15.27 0.31
C ALA A 97 5.52 -14.49 1.29
N ALA A 98 5.07 -13.29 0.95
CA ALA A 98 4.14 -12.53 1.77
C ALA A 98 2.68 -12.89 1.45
N LYS A 99 1.90 -13.17 2.49
CA LYS A 99 0.45 -13.38 2.45
C LYS A 99 -0.19 -12.38 3.41
N VAL A 100 -1.12 -11.57 2.92
CA VAL A 100 -1.80 -10.52 3.69
C VAL A 100 -3.28 -10.84 3.75
N LEU A 101 -3.80 -10.99 4.96
CA LEU A 101 -5.23 -11.06 5.23
C LEU A 101 -5.73 -9.65 5.54
N MET A 102 -6.81 -9.23 4.91
CA MET A 102 -7.47 -7.94 5.12
C MET A 102 -8.95 -8.18 5.32
N GLN A 103 -9.51 -7.66 6.41
CA GLN A 103 -10.91 -7.82 6.78
C GLN A 103 -11.56 -6.45 6.99
N PRO A 104 -12.80 -6.27 6.54
CA PRO A 104 -13.57 -5.09 6.91
C PRO A 104 -13.78 -5.06 8.42
N ALA A 105 -13.90 -3.87 8.98
CA ALA A 105 -14.15 -3.66 10.39
C ALA A 105 -15.28 -2.65 10.60
N SER A 106 -15.92 -2.73 11.76
CA SER A 106 -16.97 -1.81 12.17
C SER A 106 -16.42 -0.39 12.37
N GLU A 107 -17.29 0.58 12.30
CA GLU A 107 -16.96 1.98 12.55
C GLU A 107 -16.37 2.16 13.96
N GLY A 108 -15.33 2.97 14.07
CA GLY A 108 -14.61 3.21 15.32
C GLY A 108 -13.46 2.23 15.60
N THR A 109 -13.29 1.15 14.84
CA THR A 109 -12.18 0.19 15.02
C THR A 109 -10.82 0.82 14.68
N GLY A 110 -10.79 1.71 13.68
CA GLY A 110 -9.56 2.27 13.18
C GLY A 110 -8.74 1.30 12.31
N ILE A 111 -7.50 1.68 11.99
CA ILE A 111 -6.60 0.86 11.18
C ILE A 111 -5.75 -0.03 12.09
N ILE A 112 -6.07 -1.32 12.14
CA ILE A 112 -5.29 -2.34 12.87
C ILE A 112 -4.51 -3.15 11.84
N ALA A 113 -3.26 -2.71 11.57
CA ALA A 113 -2.42 -3.30 10.54
C ALA A 113 -0.93 -3.14 10.85
N GLY A 114 -0.09 -4.00 10.29
CA GLY A 114 1.36 -3.85 10.33
C GLY A 114 1.83 -2.60 9.57
N GLY A 115 3.00 -2.03 9.94
CA GLY A 115 3.49 -0.74 9.45
C GLY A 115 3.34 -0.50 7.94
N PRO A 116 3.86 -1.39 7.06
CA PRO A 116 3.73 -1.22 5.62
C PRO A 116 2.28 -1.22 5.11
N MET A 117 1.42 -2.09 5.66
CA MET A 117 0.00 -2.13 5.32
C MET A 117 -0.74 -0.91 5.84
N ARG A 118 -0.44 -0.48 7.07
CA ARG A 118 -1.03 0.72 7.67
C ARG A 118 -0.77 1.96 6.82
N ALA A 119 0.46 2.10 6.28
CA ALA A 119 0.79 3.20 5.38
C ALA A 119 -0.07 3.20 4.11
N VAL A 120 -0.35 2.02 3.53
CA VAL A 120 -1.22 1.87 2.36
C VAL A 120 -2.64 2.31 2.67
N PHE A 121 -3.25 1.80 3.76
CA PHE A 121 -4.63 2.13 4.14
C PHE A 121 -4.80 3.62 4.49
N ASP A 122 -3.82 4.21 5.15
CA ASP A 122 -3.82 5.60 5.58
C ASP A 122 -3.87 6.57 4.39
N VAL A 123 -2.99 6.38 3.38
CA VAL A 123 -2.99 7.24 2.18
C VAL A 123 -4.19 6.99 1.27
N MET A 124 -4.77 5.79 1.29
CA MET A 124 -5.96 5.42 0.52
C MET A 124 -7.26 5.94 1.14
N GLY A 125 -7.23 6.40 2.41
CA GLY A 125 -8.40 6.90 3.11
C GLY A 125 -9.29 5.82 3.76
N VAL A 126 -8.78 4.59 3.95
CA VAL A 126 -9.47 3.57 4.74
C VAL A 126 -9.44 3.97 6.20
N ARG A 127 -10.59 3.94 6.86
CA ARG A 127 -10.75 4.30 8.27
C ARG A 127 -10.77 3.10 9.19
N ASN A 128 -11.42 2.01 8.76
CA ASN A 128 -11.65 0.83 9.61
C ASN A 128 -11.25 -0.44 8.87
N VAL A 129 -10.21 -1.14 9.35
CA VAL A 129 -9.69 -2.36 8.76
C VAL A 129 -8.90 -3.17 9.76
N LEU A 130 -9.05 -4.50 9.70
CA LEU A 130 -8.20 -5.47 10.37
C LEU A 130 -7.30 -6.14 9.33
N ALA A 131 -5.99 -6.09 9.51
CA ALA A 131 -5.07 -6.73 8.58
C ALA A 131 -3.88 -7.38 9.27
N LYS A 132 -3.52 -8.56 8.80
CA LYS A 132 -2.38 -9.33 9.30
C LYS A 132 -1.54 -9.86 8.15
N CYS A 133 -0.23 -9.69 8.29
CA CYS A 133 0.76 -10.26 7.38
C CYS A 133 1.28 -11.59 7.91
N PHE A 134 1.37 -12.59 7.05
CA PHE A 134 1.96 -13.90 7.29
C PHE A 134 3.12 -14.14 6.31
N GLY A 135 4.07 -14.93 6.73
CA GLY A 135 5.27 -15.26 5.94
C GLY A 135 6.28 -14.12 5.94
N SER A 136 6.63 -13.59 4.76
CA SER A 136 7.65 -12.56 4.64
C SER A 136 7.18 -11.22 5.18
N THR A 137 8.00 -10.61 6.04
CA THR A 137 7.81 -9.25 6.57
C THR A 137 8.53 -8.18 5.75
N ASN A 138 9.12 -8.53 4.59
CA ASN A 138 9.76 -7.57 3.72
C ASN A 138 8.74 -6.51 3.26
N PRO A 139 8.95 -5.21 3.56
CA PRO A 139 8.00 -4.15 3.26
C PRO A 139 7.55 -4.12 1.80
N TYR A 140 8.46 -4.35 0.86
CA TYR A 140 8.15 -4.39 -0.57
C TYR A 140 7.14 -5.50 -0.92
N ASN A 141 7.37 -6.72 -0.41
CA ASN A 141 6.47 -7.85 -0.66
C ASN A 141 5.11 -7.64 0.01
N VAL A 142 5.10 -7.11 1.24
CA VAL A 142 3.87 -6.83 1.99
C VAL A 142 3.01 -5.79 1.28
N VAL A 143 3.60 -4.67 0.84
CA VAL A 143 2.85 -3.64 0.10
C VAL A 143 2.29 -4.19 -1.20
N ARG A 144 3.08 -4.92 -1.99
CA ARG A 144 2.59 -5.55 -3.21
C ARG A 144 1.48 -6.56 -2.96
N ALA A 145 1.62 -7.40 -1.94
CA ALA A 145 0.56 -8.33 -1.56
C ALA A 145 -0.73 -7.61 -1.18
N THR A 146 -0.62 -6.49 -0.41
CA THR A 146 -1.77 -5.64 -0.07
C THR A 146 -2.44 -5.07 -1.32
N LEU A 147 -1.66 -4.49 -2.24
CA LEU A 147 -2.20 -3.93 -3.48
C LEU A 147 -2.83 -4.98 -4.39
N HIS A 148 -2.25 -6.19 -4.48
CA HIS A 148 -2.83 -7.30 -5.22
C HIS A 148 -4.18 -7.73 -4.64
N GLY A 149 -4.28 -7.83 -3.30
CA GLY A 149 -5.53 -8.13 -2.63
C GLY A 149 -6.60 -7.07 -2.89
N LEU A 150 -6.24 -5.80 -2.77
CA LEU A 150 -7.16 -4.68 -3.02
C LEU A 150 -7.65 -4.63 -4.48
N LYS A 151 -6.78 -4.93 -5.45
CA LYS A 151 -7.18 -5.05 -6.87
C LYS A 151 -8.12 -6.21 -7.15
N ALA A 152 -7.99 -7.31 -6.40
CA ALA A 152 -8.83 -8.50 -6.54
C ALA A 152 -10.20 -8.36 -5.85
N MET A 153 -10.39 -7.28 -5.06
CA MET A 153 -11.65 -7.03 -4.38
C MET A 153 -12.75 -6.67 -5.37
N SER A 154 -13.89 -7.37 -5.31
CA SER A 154 -15.06 -7.12 -6.14
C SER A 154 -16.13 -6.39 -5.34
N THR A 155 -16.82 -5.47 -5.99
CA THR A 155 -18.00 -4.80 -5.40
C THR A 155 -19.25 -5.65 -5.58
N PRO A 156 -20.29 -5.49 -4.71
CA PRO A 156 -21.57 -6.19 -4.87
C PRO A 156 -22.20 -5.96 -6.25
N GLY A 157 -22.09 -4.75 -6.80
CA GLY A 157 -22.61 -4.44 -8.12
C GLY A 157 -21.89 -5.18 -9.26
N GLU A 158 -20.58 -5.36 -9.17
CA GLU A 158 -19.81 -6.15 -10.13
C GLU A 158 -20.16 -7.65 -10.07
N ILE A 159 -20.45 -8.16 -8.87
CA ILE A 159 -20.89 -9.54 -8.68
C ILE A 159 -22.31 -9.71 -9.21
N ALA A 160 -23.20 -8.76 -8.95
CA ALA A 160 -24.56 -8.72 -9.43
C ALA A 160 -24.62 -8.76 -10.97
N ALA A 161 -23.87 -7.87 -11.61
CA ALA A 161 -23.76 -7.85 -13.08
C ALA A 161 -23.24 -9.18 -13.67
N ARG A 162 -22.24 -9.79 -13.00
CA ARG A 162 -21.67 -11.08 -13.42
C ARG A 162 -22.65 -12.25 -13.27
N ARG A 163 -23.55 -12.19 -12.27
CA ARG A 163 -24.55 -13.23 -11.97
C ARG A 163 -25.91 -12.98 -12.62
N GLY A 164 -26.12 -11.82 -13.26
CA GLY A 164 -27.42 -11.41 -13.82
C GLY A 164 -28.49 -11.21 -12.76
N LYS A 165 -28.13 -10.81 -11.54
CA LYS A 165 -29.01 -10.58 -10.39
C LYS A 165 -28.98 -9.13 -9.94
N THR A 166 -29.97 -8.72 -9.15
CA THR A 166 -29.94 -7.40 -8.50
C THR A 166 -29.00 -7.38 -7.31
N VAL A 167 -28.54 -6.18 -6.92
CA VAL A 167 -27.65 -6.03 -5.75
C VAL A 167 -28.37 -6.48 -4.47
N GLU A 168 -29.67 -6.21 -4.36
CA GLU A 168 -30.51 -6.58 -3.23
C GLU A 168 -30.59 -8.10 -3.03
N GLU A 169 -30.70 -8.87 -4.11
CA GLU A 169 -30.68 -10.34 -4.07
C GLU A 169 -29.34 -10.95 -3.64
N ILE A 170 -28.26 -10.18 -3.70
CA ILE A 170 -26.91 -10.64 -3.33
C ILE A 170 -26.54 -10.25 -1.92
N THR A 171 -27.00 -9.10 -1.46
CA THR A 171 -26.67 -8.58 -0.13
C THR A 171 -27.63 -9.01 0.95
N GLY A 172 -28.82 -9.48 0.60
CA GLY A 172 -29.89 -9.93 1.53
C GLY A 172 -30.62 -8.76 2.10
#